data_987f50d412cf01f6593a310272358f86
#
_entry.id   987f50d412cf01f6593a310272358f86
#
_cell.length_a   1.000
_cell.length_b   1.000
_cell.length_c   1.000
_cell.angle_alpha   90.00
_cell.angle_beta   90.00
_cell.angle_gamma   90.00
#
_symmetry.space_group_name_H-M   'P 1'
#
loop_
_entity.id
_entity.type
_entity.pdbx_description
1 polymer ?
#
loop_
_entity_poly.entity_id
_entity_poly.type
_entity_poly.pdbx_seq_one_letter_code
_entity_poly.pdbx_strand_id
1 'polypeptide(L)'
;MLNHITLRVSDLEKSKKFFLAAFAPLGYKLFVEKPKSAGFGQADIEGNRDFWIKQFELGDTKSFSCLAFTASSKEMVEEFYTAALKAGGKDNGAPGYRPQYHPGYYAAFVLDLDGYNIEAVWDDLEKLKEGGFIAPHDL
;
A
#
# COMPACT_ATOMS: atom_id res chain seq x y z
N MET A 1 -8.08 12.02 10.87
CA MET A 1 -8.01 11.48 9.49
C MET A 1 -6.68 11.85 8.87
N LEU A 2 -5.96 10.86 8.32
CA LEU A 2 -4.71 11.13 7.59
C LEU A 2 -4.99 11.88 6.29
N ASN A 3 -4.14 12.87 5.97
CA ASN A 3 -4.18 13.56 4.70
C ASN A 3 -3.21 12.87 3.71
N HIS A 4 -1.97 12.72 4.13
CA HIS A 4 -0.97 12.07 3.29
C HIS A 4 0.19 11.51 4.12
N ILE A 5 0.96 10.62 3.49
CA ILE A 5 2.19 10.04 4.02
C ILE A 5 3.29 10.27 3.00
N THR A 6 4.51 10.53 3.46
CA THR A 6 5.68 10.66 2.59
C THR A 6 6.76 9.66 3.02
N LEU A 7 7.21 8.83 2.07
CA LEU A 7 8.36 7.96 2.27
C LEU A 7 9.62 8.58 1.65
N ARG A 8 10.72 8.47 2.34
CA ARG A 8 12.03 8.83 1.79
C ARG A 8 12.58 7.63 1.01
N VAL A 9 13.00 7.86 -0.23
CA VAL A 9 13.49 6.80 -1.13
C VAL A 9 14.90 7.10 -1.60
N SER A 10 15.71 6.07 -1.79
CA SER A 10 17.11 6.22 -2.18
C SER A 10 17.29 6.60 -3.65
N ASP A 11 16.36 6.19 -4.52
CA ASP A 11 16.38 6.49 -5.96
C ASP A 11 14.96 6.81 -6.40
N LEU A 12 14.68 8.10 -6.56
CA LEU A 12 13.32 8.58 -6.87
C LEU A 12 12.78 7.97 -8.18
N GLU A 13 13.59 7.92 -9.23
CA GLU A 13 13.12 7.41 -10.51
C GLU A 13 12.78 5.91 -10.47
N LYS A 14 13.60 5.12 -9.81
CA LYS A 14 13.34 3.70 -9.64
C LYS A 14 12.13 3.44 -8.76
N SER A 15 12.03 4.15 -7.63
CA SER A 15 10.88 4.01 -6.72
C SER A 15 9.59 4.49 -7.35
N LYS A 16 9.62 5.54 -8.16
CA LYS A 16 8.46 6.01 -8.91
C LYS A 16 7.91 4.91 -9.83
N LYS A 17 8.78 4.23 -10.57
CA LYS A 17 8.39 3.12 -11.43
C LYS A 17 7.85 1.94 -10.62
N PHE A 18 8.49 1.64 -9.50
CA PHE A 18 8.05 0.56 -8.61
C PHE A 18 6.63 0.80 -8.11
N PHE A 19 6.37 1.96 -7.48
CA PHE A 19 5.07 2.25 -6.90
C PHE A 19 3.98 2.43 -7.96
N LEU A 20 4.32 2.98 -9.13
CA LEU A 20 3.38 3.06 -10.24
C LEU A 20 2.88 1.68 -10.66
N ALA A 21 3.77 0.71 -10.76
CA ALA A 21 3.43 -0.67 -11.12
C ALA A 21 2.72 -1.40 -9.98
N ALA A 22 3.25 -1.33 -8.76
CA ALA A 22 2.73 -2.06 -7.61
C ALA A 22 1.33 -1.58 -7.18
N PHE A 23 1.07 -0.28 -7.31
CA PHE A 23 -0.18 0.33 -6.85
C PHE A 23 -1.24 0.49 -7.94
N ALA A 24 -0.91 0.22 -9.21
CA ALA A 24 -1.91 0.22 -10.26
C ALA A 24 -3.08 -0.71 -9.97
N PRO A 25 -2.87 -1.96 -9.48
CA PRO A 25 -3.99 -2.84 -9.10
C PRO A 25 -4.87 -2.29 -7.99
N LEU A 26 -4.35 -1.40 -7.15
CA LEU A 26 -5.11 -0.75 -6.07
C LEU A 26 -5.83 0.51 -6.54
N GLY A 27 -5.75 0.85 -7.83
CA GLY A 27 -6.40 2.02 -8.39
C GLY A 27 -5.60 3.31 -8.23
N TYR A 28 -4.36 3.24 -7.82
CA TYR A 28 -3.49 4.41 -7.67
C TYR A 28 -2.85 4.82 -8.99
N LYS A 29 -2.69 6.12 -9.17
CA LYS A 29 -1.97 6.73 -10.30
C LYS A 29 -0.97 7.75 -9.80
N LEU A 30 0.02 8.04 -10.64
CA LEU A 30 0.95 9.13 -10.42
C LEU A 30 0.30 10.42 -10.91
N PHE A 31 0.13 11.39 -10.02
CA PHE A 31 -0.53 12.66 -10.33
C PHE A 31 0.41 13.86 -10.29
N VAL A 32 1.46 13.79 -9.49
CA VAL A 32 2.37 14.91 -9.31
C VAL A 32 3.80 14.42 -9.45
N GLU A 33 4.56 15.09 -10.31
CA GLU A 33 6.00 14.89 -10.44
C GLU A 33 6.71 16.19 -10.19
N LYS A 34 7.68 16.18 -9.28
CA LYS A 34 8.55 17.29 -8.98
C LYS A 34 10.00 16.80 -9.05
N PRO A 35 11.00 17.69 -9.12
CA PRO A 35 12.40 17.26 -9.24
C PRO A 35 12.86 16.28 -8.14
N LYS A 36 12.33 16.40 -6.93
CA LYS A 36 12.74 15.58 -5.79
C LYS A 36 11.61 14.78 -5.14
N SER A 37 10.40 14.78 -5.71
CA SER A 37 9.25 14.09 -5.13
C SER A 37 8.24 13.69 -6.18
N ALA A 38 7.37 12.73 -5.81
CA ALA A 38 6.25 12.30 -6.63
C ALA A 38 5.04 12.00 -5.74
N GLY A 39 3.85 12.35 -6.20
CA GLY A 39 2.61 12.17 -5.48
C GLY A 39 1.66 11.22 -6.19
N PHE A 40 1.12 10.27 -5.45
CA PHE A 40 0.19 9.24 -5.92
C PHE A 40 -1.14 9.36 -5.18
N GLY A 41 -2.19 8.96 -5.83
CA GLY A 41 -3.52 8.91 -5.23
C GLY A 41 -4.45 7.99 -6.00
N GLN A 42 -5.62 7.72 -5.42
CA GLN A 42 -6.65 6.92 -6.08
C GLN A 42 -7.23 7.70 -7.25
N ALA A 43 -7.32 7.05 -8.41
CA ALA A 43 -7.72 7.69 -9.65
C ALA A 43 -9.19 8.13 -9.66
N ASP A 44 -10.04 7.44 -8.92
CA ASP A 44 -11.48 7.70 -8.83
C ASP A 44 -11.87 8.72 -7.76
N ILE A 45 -10.90 9.22 -7.00
CA ILE A 45 -11.15 10.23 -5.95
C ILE A 45 -10.48 11.54 -6.36
N GLU A 46 -11.28 12.52 -6.73
CA GLU A 46 -10.78 13.83 -7.14
C GLU A 46 -9.94 14.47 -6.03
N GLY A 47 -8.76 14.94 -6.42
CA GLY A 47 -7.85 15.61 -5.49
C GLY A 47 -7.09 14.69 -4.55
N ASN A 48 -7.33 13.36 -4.59
CA ASN A 48 -6.62 12.45 -3.71
C ASN A 48 -5.12 12.38 -4.05
N ARG A 49 -4.29 12.70 -3.08
CA ARG A 49 -2.83 12.67 -3.16
C ARG A 49 -2.28 12.27 -1.80
N ASP A 50 -2.64 11.06 -1.37
CA ASP A 50 -2.37 10.62 0.00
C ASP A 50 -1.04 9.89 0.18
N PHE A 51 -0.36 9.53 -0.92
CA PHE A 51 0.91 8.85 -0.85
C PHE A 51 1.98 9.59 -1.66
N TRP A 52 3.07 9.95 -1.00
CA TRP A 52 4.19 10.66 -1.61
C TRP A 52 5.49 9.92 -1.38
N ILE A 53 6.38 10.01 -2.37
CA ILE A 53 7.78 9.62 -2.21
C ILE A 53 8.66 10.84 -2.44
N LYS A 54 9.75 10.91 -1.73
CA LYS A 54 10.70 12.02 -1.82
C LYS A 54 12.12 11.47 -1.79
N GLN A 55 12.99 12.04 -2.64
CA GLN A 55 14.40 11.67 -2.67
C GLN A 55 15.01 11.82 -1.27
N PHE A 56 15.70 10.78 -0.82
CA PHE A 56 16.41 10.79 0.46
C PHE A 56 17.51 11.83 0.41
N GLU A 57 17.59 12.65 1.45
CA GLU A 57 18.62 13.69 1.59
C GLU A 57 19.39 13.44 2.89
N LEU A 58 20.60 13.99 2.99
CA LEU A 58 21.43 13.87 4.18
C LEU A 58 20.67 14.41 5.40
N GLY A 59 20.61 13.61 6.47
CA GLY A 59 19.86 13.95 7.66
C GLY A 59 18.46 13.36 7.73
N ASP A 60 17.92 12.82 6.63
CA ASP A 60 16.63 12.12 6.64
C ASP A 60 16.75 10.77 7.34
N THR A 61 15.65 10.31 7.92
CA THR A 61 15.56 8.99 8.56
C THR A 61 14.45 8.15 7.93
N LYS A 62 14.63 6.83 7.93
CA LYS A 62 13.57 5.88 7.61
C LYS A 62 12.73 5.67 8.86
N SER A 63 11.46 6.00 8.82
CA SER A 63 10.63 6.06 10.01
C SER A 63 9.45 5.09 10.07
N PHE A 64 9.18 4.32 9.01
CA PHE A 64 8.02 3.43 8.98
C PHE A 64 8.43 1.97 9.06
N SER A 65 7.74 1.20 9.91
CA SER A 65 7.88 -0.24 9.96
C SER A 65 6.90 -0.95 9.01
N CYS A 66 5.74 -0.37 8.80
CA CYS A 66 4.70 -0.93 7.93
C CYS A 66 3.77 0.17 7.42
N LEU A 67 3.41 0.08 6.15
CA LEU A 67 2.45 0.98 5.53
C LEU A 67 1.42 0.13 4.79
N ALA A 68 0.17 0.17 5.25
CA ALA A 68 -0.91 -0.66 4.71
C ALA A 68 -1.87 0.17 3.86
N PHE A 69 -2.23 -0.35 2.70
CA PHE A 69 -3.21 0.24 1.77
C PHE A 69 -4.42 -0.66 1.69
N THR A 70 -5.60 -0.06 1.72
CA THR A 70 -6.86 -0.81 1.60
C THR A 70 -7.08 -1.25 0.16
N ALA A 71 -7.36 -2.56 -0.02
CA ALA A 71 -7.83 -3.12 -1.28
C ALA A 71 -9.34 -3.34 -1.19
N SER A 72 -10.02 -3.25 -2.33
CA SER A 72 -11.48 -3.42 -2.41
C SER A 72 -11.90 -4.88 -2.51
N SER A 73 -10.97 -5.78 -2.79
CA SER A 73 -11.25 -7.20 -2.97
C SER A 73 -10.01 -8.04 -2.69
N LYS A 74 -10.24 -9.32 -2.46
CA LYS A 74 -9.20 -10.33 -2.34
C LYS A 74 -8.29 -10.35 -3.57
N GLU A 75 -8.89 -10.28 -4.75
CA GLU A 75 -8.19 -10.32 -6.03
C GLU A 75 -7.23 -9.12 -6.19
N MET A 76 -7.62 -7.95 -5.71
CA MET A 76 -6.74 -6.77 -5.74
C MET A 76 -5.51 -6.93 -4.86
N VAL A 77 -5.64 -7.61 -3.71
CA VAL A 77 -4.50 -7.94 -2.86
C VAL A 77 -3.54 -8.86 -3.60
N GLU A 78 -4.07 -9.87 -4.29
CA GLU A 78 -3.27 -10.83 -5.06
C GLU A 78 -2.58 -10.16 -6.25
N GLU A 79 -3.27 -9.27 -6.95
CA GLU A 79 -2.72 -8.51 -8.08
C GLU A 79 -1.63 -7.53 -7.62
N PHE A 80 -1.83 -6.86 -6.48
CA PHE A 80 -0.81 -6.01 -5.87
C PHE A 80 0.48 -6.81 -5.62
N TYR A 81 0.35 -7.97 -4.99
CA TYR A 81 1.50 -8.80 -4.65
C TYR A 81 2.28 -9.21 -5.91
N THR A 82 1.58 -9.71 -6.93
CA THR A 82 2.19 -10.11 -8.19
C THR A 82 2.87 -8.93 -8.90
N ALA A 83 2.20 -7.79 -8.97
CA ALA A 83 2.74 -6.59 -9.62
C ALA A 83 3.96 -6.04 -8.88
N ALA A 84 3.92 -6.03 -7.55
CA ALA A 84 5.01 -5.52 -6.73
C ALA A 84 6.27 -6.39 -6.86
N LEU A 85 6.13 -7.71 -6.85
CA LEU A 85 7.25 -8.62 -7.06
C LEU A 85 7.85 -8.46 -8.46
N LYS A 86 7.00 -8.33 -9.48
CA LYS A 86 7.45 -8.10 -10.86
C LYS A 86 8.19 -6.78 -11.00
N ALA A 87 7.82 -5.77 -10.23
CA ALA A 87 8.44 -4.45 -10.25
C ALA A 87 9.74 -4.36 -9.44
N GLY A 88 10.18 -5.46 -8.81
CA GLY A 88 11.44 -5.52 -8.08
C GLY A 88 11.31 -5.59 -6.58
N GLY A 89 10.09 -5.62 -6.04
CA GLY A 89 9.85 -5.83 -4.62
C GLY A 89 10.22 -7.24 -4.19
N LYS A 90 10.33 -7.44 -2.88
CA LYS A 90 10.65 -8.75 -2.30
C LYS A 90 9.46 -9.26 -1.49
N ASP A 91 9.22 -10.57 -1.55
CA ASP A 91 8.21 -11.22 -0.74
C ASP A 91 8.48 -11.00 0.74
N ASN A 92 7.43 -10.57 1.46
CA ASN A 92 7.43 -10.46 2.92
C ASN A 92 6.15 -11.04 3.51
N GLY A 93 5.39 -11.79 2.74
CA GLY A 93 4.15 -12.45 3.14
C GLY A 93 3.19 -12.58 1.97
N ALA A 94 3.06 -13.78 1.41
CA ALA A 94 2.17 -14.06 0.28
C ALA A 94 0.70 -13.80 0.65
N PRO A 95 -0.17 -13.55 -0.35
CA PRO A 95 -1.59 -13.29 -0.08
C PRO A 95 -2.23 -14.41 0.73
N GLY A 96 -2.97 -14.05 1.76
CA GLY A 96 -3.67 -15.00 2.61
C GLY A 96 -4.36 -14.34 3.78
N TYR A 97 -5.23 -15.10 4.44
CA TYR A 97 -5.85 -14.64 5.67
C TYR A 97 -4.85 -14.60 6.82
N ARG A 98 -5.00 -13.59 7.67
CA ARG A 98 -4.18 -13.37 8.87
C ARG A 98 -5.10 -13.34 10.11
N PRO A 99 -5.64 -14.49 10.53
CA PRO A 99 -6.59 -14.51 11.63
C PRO A 99 -5.99 -14.04 12.96
N GLN A 100 -4.68 -14.06 13.09
CA GLN A 100 -3.96 -13.53 14.25
C GLN A 100 -4.15 -12.03 14.45
N TYR A 101 -4.47 -11.28 13.36
CA TYR A 101 -4.79 -9.85 13.47
C TYR A 101 -6.25 -9.65 13.79
N HIS A 102 -7.12 -10.20 12.98
CA HIS A 102 -8.55 -10.34 13.25
C HIS A 102 -9.20 -11.24 12.18
N PRO A 103 -10.40 -11.76 12.42
CA PRO A 103 -11.13 -12.53 11.41
C PRO A 103 -11.35 -11.69 10.13
N GLY A 104 -11.11 -12.29 8.98
CA GLY A 104 -11.35 -11.63 7.71
C GLY A 104 -10.22 -10.72 7.20
N TYR A 105 -9.12 -10.66 7.94
CA TYR A 105 -7.94 -9.89 7.50
C TYR A 105 -7.21 -10.65 6.39
N TYR A 106 -7.38 -10.21 5.14
CA TYR A 106 -6.73 -10.82 3.99
C TYR A 106 -5.70 -9.85 3.42
N ALA A 107 -4.43 -10.23 3.43
CA ALA A 107 -3.35 -9.30 3.12
C ALA A 107 -2.18 -9.97 2.43
N ALA A 108 -1.38 -9.13 1.79
CA ALA A 108 -0.06 -9.49 1.26
C ALA A 108 0.94 -8.40 1.66
N PHE A 109 2.18 -8.80 1.85
CA PHE A 109 3.26 -7.94 2.30
C PHE A 109 4.43 -8.03 1.32
N VAL A 110 4.96 -6.89 0.92
CA VAL A 110 6.11 -6.79 0.02
C VAL A 110 7.07 -5.76 0.59
N LEU A 111 8.37 -6.05 0.51
CA LEU A 111 9.39 -5.04 0.77
C LEU A 111 9.62 -4.25 -0.53
N ASP A 112 9.58 -2.93 -0.43
CA ASP A 112 9.89 -2.07 -1.56
C ASP A 112 11.41 -2.04 -1.83
N LEU A 113 11.85 -1.21 -2.78
CA LEU A 113 13.26 -1.13 -3.17
C LEU A 113 14.17 -0.63 -2.05
N ASP A 114 13.62 0.05 -1.06
CA ASP A 114 14.35 0.56 0.11
C ASP A 114 14.16 -0.29 1.36
N GLY A 115 13.41 -1.39 1.25
CA GLY A 115 13.14 -2.29 2.36
C GLY A 115 11.98 -1.88 3.26
N TYR A 116 11.16 -0.92 2.85
CA TYR A 116 9.91 -0.61 3.57
C TYR A 116 8.91 -1.75 3.39
N ASN A 117 8.23 -2.10 4.48
CA ASN A 117 7.16 -3.08 4.45
C ASN A 117 5.87 -2.44 3.95
N ILE A 118 5.48 -2.80 2.74
CA ILE A 118 4.26 -2.31 2.09
C ILE A 118 3.23 -3.43 2.07
N GLU A 119 2.04 -3.11 2.53
CA GLU A 119 0.96 -4.08 2.68
C GLU A 119 -0.26 -3.63 1.87
N ALA A 120 -0.95 -4.58 1.24
CA ALA A 120 -2.31 -4.38 0.78
C ALA A 120 -3.22 -5.28 1.60
N VAL A 121 -4.32 -4.75 2.11
CA VAL A 121 -5.24 -5.48 2.97
C VAL A 121 -6.69 -5.30 2.50
N TRP A 122 -7.42 -6.40 2.47
CA TRP A 122 -8.86 -6.44 2.26
C TRP A 122 -9.52 -7.04 3.49
N ASP A 123 -10.50 -6.34 4.03
CA ASP A 123 -11.29 -6.82 5.15
C ASP A 123 -12.51 -7.57 4.64
N ASP A 124 -12.53 -8.88 4.89
CA ASP A 124 -13.68 -9.73 4.58
C ASP A 124 -14.77 -9.47 5.62
N LEU A 125 -15.73 -8.61 5.26
CA LEU A 125 -16.76 -8.14 6.19
C LEU A 125 -17.63 -9.27 6.75
N GLU A 126 -17.86 -10.34 5.98
CA GLU A 126 -18.64 -11.48 6.46
C GLU A 126 -17.91 -12.19 7.61
N LYS A 127 -16.61 -12.39 7.46
CA LYS A 127 -15.79 -13.00 8.53
C LYS A 127 -15.63 -12.06 9.73
N LEU A 128 -15.56 -10.75 9.51
CA LEU A 128 -15.54 -9.78 10.60
C LEU A 128 -16.81 -9.83 11.43
N LYS A 129 -17.97 -9.93 10.78
CA LYS A 129 -19.27 -10.09 11.47
C LYS A 129 -19.30 -11.37 12.31
N GLU A 130 -18.87 -12.48 11.72
CA GLU A 130 -18.81 -13.78 12.40
C GLU A 130 -17.93 -13.71 13.64
N GLY A 131 -16.84 -12.93 13.58
CA GLY A 131 -15.94 -12.71 14.70
C GLY A 131 -16.43 -11.68 15.72
N GLY A 132 -17.57 -11.02 15.48
CA GLY A 132 -18.13 -10.02 16.38
C GLY A 132 -17.43 -8.66 16.36
N PHE A 133 -16.55 -8.41 15.37
CA PHE A 133 -15.81 -7.15 15.26
C PHE A 133 -16.64 -6.00 14.71
N ILE A 134 -17.67 -6.31 13.92
CA ILE A 134 -18.55 -5.33 13.28
C ILE A 134 -20.00 -5.71 13.57
N ALA A 135 -20.76 -4.80 14.15
CA ALA A 135 -22.19 -4.99 14.32
C ALA A 135 -22.89 -4.88 12.96
N PRO A 136 -23.96 -5.65 12.70
CA PRO A 136 -24.61 -5.65 11.39
C PRO A 136 -25.06 -4.27 10.91
N HIS A 137 -25.42 -3.36 11.81
CA HIS A 137 -25.87 -2.01 11.46
C HIS A 137 -24.72 -1.05 11.14
N ASP A 138 -23.47 -1.44 11.34
CA ASP A 138 -22.29 -0.63 11.06
C ASP A 138 -21.76 -0.85 9.62
N LEU A 139 -22.42 -1.73 8.87
CA LEU A 139 -21.98 -2.10 7.52
C LEU A 139 -22.62 -1.29 6.39
#